data_0ef2087ce76028d43421a79140f131f9
#
_entry.id   0ef2087ce76028d43421a79140f131f9
#
_cell.length_a   1.000
_cell.length_b   1.000
_cell.length_c   1.000
_cell.angle_alpha   90.00
_cell.angle_beta   90.00
_cell.angle_gamma   90.00
#
_symmetry.space_group_name_H-M   'P 1'
#
loop_
_entity.id
_entity.type
_entity.pdbx_description
1 polymer ?
#
loop_
_entity_poly.entity_id
_entity_poly.type
_entity_poly.pdbx_seq_one_letter_code
_entity_poly.pdbx_strand_id
1 'polypeptide(L)'
;MKNIGFLMLHIDDGEMSQAVLNSVDQIIQKDPLNHYTVFASSVDTVVSPRVPILHMDYAKYFDGDIWCFDINALQFNKSLKTSKIFFYASNTPWVQNYNLYEKWRSLFNDPNINIVVPNAMLYDIYEICWKKPKTIMENLSYEQIKQFI
;
A
#
# COMPACT_ATOMS: atom_id res chain seq x y z
N MET A 1 -2.41 8.41 19.02
CA MET A 1 -3.43 8.20 17.96
C MET A 1 -2.78 8.54 16.64
N LYS A 2 -2.75 7.59 15.69
CA LYS A 2 -2.16 7.78 14.36
C LYS A 2 -3.23 7.62 13.29
N ASN A 3 -3.01 8.25 12.13
CA ASN A 3 -3.81 8.04 10.95
C ASN A 3 -3.07 7.11 10.00
N ILE A 4 -3.74 6.07 9.51
CA ILE A 4 -3.18 5.08 8.60
C ILE A 4 -4.10 4.96 7.38
N GLY A 5 -3.57 5.28 6.22
CA GLY A 5 -4.25 5.20 4.94
C GLY A 5 -3.86 3.95 4.16
N PHE A 6 -4.81 3.34 3.48
CA PHE A 6 -4.60 2.24 2.54
C PHE A 6 -5.04 2.71 1.16
N LEU A 7 -4.11 2.78 0.23
CA LEU A 7 -4.35 3.35 -1.09
C LEU A 7 -4.37 2.26 -2.15
N MET A 8 -5.50 2.15 -2.83
CA MET A 8 -5.75 1.24 -3.93
C MET A 8 -6.35 2.01 -5.10
N LEU A 9 -6.04 1.61 -6.35
CA LEU A 9 -6.68 2.25 -7.50
C LEU A 9 -8.13 1.81 -7.62
N HIS A 10 -8.38 0.51 -7.56
CA HIS A 10 -9.71 -0.08 -7.64
C HIS A 10 -9.91 -1.07 -6.49
N ILE A 11 -11.12 -1.12 -5.96
CA ILE A 11 -11.57 -2.12 -5.00
C ILE A 11 -12.60 -2.98 -5.72
N ASP A 12 -12.27 -4.24 -5.93
CA ASP A 12 -13.05 -5.24 -6.66
C ASP A 12 -13.10 -6.58 -5.91
N ASP A 13 -13.62 -7.62 -6.54
CA ASP A 13 -13.63 -8.98 -5.99
C ASP A 13 -12.29 -9.72 -6.16
N GLY A 14 -11.25 -9.05 -6.65
CA GLY A 14 -9.92 -9.62 -6.81
C GLY A 14 -9.25 -9.96 -5.47
N GLU A 15 -8.40 -10.96 -5.51
CA GLU A 15 -7.73 -11.52 -4.33
C GLU A 15 -7.00 -10.46 -3.48
N MET A 16 -6.29 -9.54 -4.12
CA MET A 16 -5.57 -8.46 -3.42
C MET A 16 -6.52 -7.49 -2.74
N SER A 17 -7.58 -7.05 -3.44
CA SER A 17 -8.60 -6.16 -2.88
C SER A 17 -9.24 -6.77 -1.64
N GLN A 18 -9.64 -8.04 -1.73
CA GLN A 18 -10.27 -8.76 -0.62
C GLN A 18 -9.30 -8.97 0.55
N ALA A 19 -8.04 -9.31 0.27
CA ALA A 19 -7.01 -9.43 1.31
C ALA A 19 -6.80 -8.12 2.07
N VAL A 20 -6.70 -6.99 1.37
CA VAL A 20 -6.54 -5.67 1.99
C VAL A 20 -7.77 -5.29 2.81
N LEU A 21 -8.98 -5.41 2.26
CA LEU A 21 -10.22 -5.08 2.97
C LEU A 21 -10.42 -5.90 4.25
N ASN A 22 -10.18 -7.22 4.16
CA ASN A 22 -10.26 -8.11 5.31
C ASN A 22 -9.22 -7.75 6.38
N SER A 23 -8.01 -7.41 5.97
CA SER A 23 -6.96 -6.98 6.89
C SER A 23 -7.33 -5.68 7.60
N VAL A 24 -7.83 -4.68 6.85
CA VAL A 24 -8.25 -3.39 7.41
C VAL A 24 -9.42 -3.58 8.39
N ASP A 25 -10.42 -4.39 8.04
CA ASP A 25 -11.55 -4.68 8.93
C ASP A 25 -11.09 -5.33 10.26
N GLN A 26 -10.15 -6.29 10.19
CA GLN A 26 -9.56 -6.91 11.36
C GLN A 26 -8.73 -5.92 12.20
N ILE A 27 -7.97 -5.05 11.55
CA ILE A 27 -7.15 -4.03 12.21
C ILE A 27 -8.05 -3.07 12.99
N ILE A 28 -9.12 -2.56 12.38
CA ILE A 28 -10.09 -1.66 13.03
C ILE A 28 -10.70 -2.30 14.28
N GLN A 29 -11.00 -3.60 14.22
CA GLN A 29 -11.55 -4.32 15.37
C GLN A 29 -10.55 -4.48 16.53
N LYS A 30 -9.26 -4.70 16.20
CA LYS A 30 -8.21 -4.98 17.19
C LYS A 30 -7.55 -3.72 17.75
N ASP A 31 -7.58 -2.64 17.00
CA ASP A 31 -6.92 -1.38 17.34
C ASP A 31 -7.84 -0.17 17.16
N PRO A 32 -8.77 0.05 18.10
CA PRO A 32 -9.71 1.18 18.03
C PRO A 32 -9.06 2.53 18.36
N LEU A 33 -7.80 2.56 18.76
CA LEU A 33 -7.10 3.79 19.15
C LEU A 33 -6.53 4.58 17.95
N ASN A 34 -6.37 3.94 16.80
CA ASN A 34 -5.89 4.57 15.59
C ASN A 34 -7.02 4.73 14.56
N HIS A 35 -6.84 5.67 13.63
CA HIS A 35 -7.79 5.91 12.55
C HIS A 35 -7.29 5.26 11.26
N TYR A 36 -8.17 4.47 10.65
CA TYR A 36 -7.88 3.73 9.42
C TYR A 36 -8.82 4.18 8.31
N THR A 37 -8.27 4.46 7.13
CA THR A 37 -9.05 4.92 5.97
C THR A 37 -8.54 4.24 4.71
N VAL A 38 -9.45 3.73 3.89
CA VAL A 38 -9.12 3.23 2.55
C VAL A 38 -9.42 4.33 1.54
N PHE A 39 -8.51 4.56 0.62
CA PHE A 39 -8.66 5.49 -0.50
C PHE A 39 -8.70 4.71 -1.80
N ALA A 40 -9.72 4.93 -2.62
CA ALA A 40 -9.87 4.28 -3.91
C ALA A 40 -10.52 5.19 -4.95
N SER A 41 -10.26 4.95 -6.24
CA SER A 41 -10.93 5.64 -7.35
C SER A 41 -12.29 5.02 -7.65
N SER A 42 -12.43 3.70 -7.48
CA SER A 42 -13.71 3.01 -7.63
C SER A 42 -13.85 1.85 -6.65
N VAL A 43 -15.11 1.49 -6.37
CA VAL A 43 -15.48 0.37 -5.49
C VAL A 43 -16.56 -0.44 -6.20
N ASP A 44 -16.20 -1.63 -6.65
CA ASP A 44 -17.04 -2.54 -7.44
C ASP A 44 -17.38 -3.84 -6.69
N THR A 45 -17.33 -3.81 -5.36
CA THR A 45 -17.65 -4.96 -4.49
C THR A 45 -18.32 -4.52 -3.19
N VAL A 46 -18.84 -5.48 -2.45
CA VAL A 46 -19.42 -5.23 -1.12
C VAL A 46 -18.33 -5.08 -0.08
N VAL A 47 -18.35 -3.98 0.65
CA VAL A 47 -17.36 -3.68 1.69
C VAL A 47 -18.02 -3.66 3.06
N SER A 48 -17.30 -4.13 4.08
CA SER A 48 -17.75 -4.04 5.48
C SER A 48 -18.06 -2.58 5.85
N PRO A 49 -19.23 -2.30 6.47
CA PRO A 49 -19.60 -0.93 6.86
C PRO A 49 -18.64 -0.31 7.92
N ARG A 50 -17.77 -1.12 8.52
CA ARG A 50 -16.76 -0.64 9.45
C ARG A 50 -15.53 -0.03 8.77
N VAL A 51 -15.30 -0.35 7.48
CA VAL A 51 -14.15 0.14 6.74
C VAL A 51 -14.51 1.49 6.10
N PRO A 52 -13.96 2.61 6.58
CA PRO A 52 -14.20 3.90 5.96
C PRO A 52 -13.47 3.98 4.61
N ILE A 53 -14.23 4.26 3.55
CA ILE A 53 -13.69 4.43 2.21
C ILE A 53 -13.91 5.86 1.75
N LEU A 54 -12.86 6.50 1.27
CA LEU A 54 -12.89 7.82 0.66
C LEU A 54 -12.37 7.75 -0.77
N HIS A 55 -12.81 8.69 -1.61
CA HIS A 55 -12.25 8.81 -2.96
C HIS A 55 -10.76 9.16 -2.89
N MET A 56 -9.97 8.62 -3.80
CA MET A 56 -8.52 8.76 -3.87
C MET A 56 -8.05 10.22 -3.85
N ASP A 57 -8.81 11.15 -4.43
CA ASP A 57 -8.47 12.59 -4.43
C ASP A 57 -8.35 13.20 -3.03
N TYR A 58 -8.97 12.61 -2.03
CA TYR A 58 -8.85 13.07 -0.65
C TYR A 58 -7.55 12.63 0.02
N ALA A 59 -6.84 11.65 -0.53
CA ALA A 59 -5.57 11.20 0.02
C ALA A 59 -4.51 12.32 0.08
N LYS A 60 -4.54 13.31 -0.82
CA LYS A 60 -3.63 14.47 -0.80
C LYS A 60 -3.76 15.36 0.43
N TYR A 61 -4.86 15.26 1.17
CA TYR A 61 -5.10 16.01 2.42
C TYR A 61 -4.89 15.14 3.66
N PHE A 62 -4.54 13.87 3.46
CA PHE A 62 -4.36 12.93 4.55
C PHE A 62 -3.03 13.18 5.26
N ASP A 63 -3.12 13.31 6.57
CA ASP A 63 -1.94 13.45 7.45
C ASP A 63 -1.76 12.14 8.22
N GLY A 64 -0.85 11.29 7.75
CA GLY A 64 -0.59 9.98 8.33
C GLY A 64 0.30 9.11 7.45
N ASP A 65 0.51 7.86 7.87
CA ASP A 65 1.25 6.87 7.10
C ASP A 65 0.35 6.23 6.05
N ILE A 66 0.86 6.01 4.83
CA ILE A 66 0.09 5.43 3.72
C ILE A 66 0.71 4.11 3.26
N TRP A 67 -0.15 3.10 3.11
CA TRP A 67 0.14 1.82 2.47
C TRP A 67 -0.42 1.80 1.06
N CYS A 68 0.42 1.49 0.07
CA CYS A 68 0.05 1.39 -1.35
C CYS A 68 0.19 -0.06 -1.82
N PHE A 69 -0.75 -0.53 -2.64
CA PHE A 69 -0.80 -1.93 -3.08
C PHE A 69 -0.66 -2.10 -4.60
N ASP A 70 -0.62 -1.03 -5.36
CA ASP A 70 -0.34 -1.07 -6.79
C ASP A 70 0.53 0.10 -7.25
N ILE A 71 1.16 -0.07 -8.42
CA ILE A 71 2.11 0.91 -8.95
C ILE A 71 1.44 2.24 -9.33
N ASN A 72 0.20 2.21 -9.77
CA ASN A 72 -0.51 3.43 -10.14
C ASN A 72 -0.90 4.22 -8.89
N ALA A 73 -1.33 3.53 -7.83
CA ALA A 73 -1.55 4.14 -6.53
C ALA A 73 -0.26 4.75 -5.97
N LEU A 74 0.87 4.08 -6.14
CA LEU A 74 2.18 4.62 -5.75
C LEU A 74 2.55 5.87 -6.54
N GLN A 75 2.28 5.91 -7.85
CA GLN A 75 2.52 7.10 -8.68
C GLN A 75 1.68 8.29 -8.25
N PHE A 76 0.43 8.06 -7.86
CA PHE A 76 -0.45 9.08 -7.32
C PHE A 76 0.12 9.69 -6.03
N ASN A 77 0.76 8.88 -5.22
CA ASN A 77 1.31 9.28 -3.92
C ASN A 77 2.51 10.24 -3.98
N LYS A 78 3.17 10.43 -5.12
CA LYS A 78 4.27 11.39 -5.25
C LYS A 78 3.90 12.83 -4.87
N SER A 79 2.63 13.18 -4.95
CA SER A 79 2.12 14.50 -4.58
C SER A 79 1.64 14.60 -3.13
N LEU A 80 1.70 13.52 -2.37
CA LEU A 80 1.20 13.48 -1.00
C LEU A 80 2.23 14.04 -0.01
N LYS A 81 1.76 14.80 0.97
CA LYS A 81 2.56 15.33 2.07
C LYS A 81 2.61 14.37 3.27
N THR A 82 2.70 13.07 3.00
CA THR A 82 2.70 12.05 4.05
C THR A 82 4.11 11.83 4.61
N SER A 83 4.18 11.45 5.88
CA SER A 83 5.46 11.24 6.56
C SER A 83 6.14 9.93 6.16
N LYS A 84 5.36 8.89 5.87
CA LYS A 84 5.88 7.58 5.43
C LYS A 84 4.93 6.93 4.43
N ILE A 85 5.53 6.37 3.38
CA ILE A 85 4.82 5.60 2.37
C ILE A 85 5.38 4.18 2.40
N PHE A 86 4.50 3.18 2.52
CA PHE A 86 4.81 1.76 2.41
C PHE A 86 4.23 1.23 1.12
N PHE A 87 5.06 0.66 0.27
CA PHE A 87 4.62 0.00 -0.96
C PHE A 87 4.71 -1.51 -0.79
N TYR A 88 3.56 -2.18 -0.81
CA TYR A 88 3.49 -3.64 -0.81
C TYR A 88 3.66 -4.17 -2.23
N ALA A 89 4.89 -4.60 -2.54
CA ALA A 89 5.32 -5.00 -3.86
C ALA A 89 5.07 -6.50 -4.08
N SER A 90 3.92 -6.85 -4.62
CA SER A 90 3.51 -8.25 -4.86
C SER A 90 4.00 -8.83 -6.18
N ASN A 91 4.60 -8.01 -7.07
CA ASN A 91 5.06 -8.41 -8.39
C ASN A 91 6.25 -7.55 -8.87
N THR A 92 6.70 -7.79 -10.10
CA THR A 92 7.82 -7.09 -10.76
C THR A 92 7.32 -6.38 -12.03
N PRO A 93 6.57 -5.27 -11.92
CA PRO A 93 5.85 -4.67 -13.04
C PRO A 93 6.77 -4.20 -14.19
N TRP A 94 8.02 -3.81 -13.89
CA TRP A 94 9.00 -3.38 -14.92
C TRP A 94 9.48 -4.53 -15.81
N VAL A 95 9.39 -5.77 -15.37
CA VAL A 95 9.78 -6.94 -16.17
C VAL A 95 8.81 -7.14 -17.33
N GLN A 96 7.54 -6.85 -17.11
CA GLN A 96 6.49 -6.97 -18.12
C GLN A 96 6.43 -5.77 -19.07
N ASN A 97 6.87 -4.60 -18.62
CA ASN A 97 6.82 -3.37 -19.41
C ASN A 97 8.11 -2.56 -19.27
N TYR A 98 9.11 -2.95 -20.05
CA TYR A 98 10.43 -2.32 -20.07
C TYR A 98 10.39 -0.81 -20.38
N ASN A 99 9.45 -0.35 -21.21
CA ASN A 99 9.33 1.08 -21.53
C ASN A 99 8.98 1.96 -20.33
N LEU A 100 8.47 1.36 -19.28
CA LEU A 100 8.14 2.07 -18.04
C LEU A 100 9.26 2.04 -16.99
N TYR A 101 10.38 1.37 -17.28
CA TYR A 101 11.48 1.19 -16.33
C TYR A 101 11.97 2.52 -15.73
N GLU A 102 12.29 3.50 -16.57
CA GLU A 102 12.79 4.81 -16.13
C GLU A 102 11.74 5.59 -15.33
N LYS A 103 10.46 5.45 -15.68
CA LYS A 103 9.37 6.06 -14.95
C LYS A 103 9.26 5.52 -13.52
N TRP A 104 9.44 4.21 -13.36
CA TRP A 104 9.37 3.56 -12.05
C TRP A 104 10.65 3.68 -11.24
N ARG A 105 11.79 3.81 -11.91
CA ARG A 105 13.08 4.01 -11.26
C ARG A 105 13.04 5.16 -10.26
N SER A 106 12.47 6.29 -10.64
CA SER A 106 12.37 7.45 -9.76
C SER A 106 11.46 7.22 -8.56
N LEU A 107 10.42 6.36 -8.70
CA LEU A 107 9.53 5.99 -7.60
C LEU A 107 10.23 5.07 -6.60
N PHE A 108 10.82 3.98 -7.08
CA PHE A 108 11.45 3.00 -6.21
C PHE A 108 12.71 3.53 -5.52
N ASN A 109 13.40 4.50 -6.13
CA ASN A 109 14.56 5.15 -5.51
C ASN A 109 14.21 6.33 -4.59
N ASP A 110 12.94 6.70 -4.47
CA ASP A 110 12.51 7.72 -3.52
C ASP A 110 12.77 7.25 -2.07
N PRO A 111 13.55 8.00 -1.27
CA PRO A 111 13.88 7.61 0.10
C PRO A 111 12.65 7.54 1.02
N ASN A 112 11.56 8.24 0.69
CA ASN A 112 10.34 8.25 1.48
C ASN A 112 9.48 7.00 1.26
N ILE A 113 9.74 6.21 0.21
CA ILE A 113 9.01 4.99 -0.09
C ILE A 113 9.72 3.80 0.54
N ASN A 114 9.05 3.14 1.46
CA ASN A 114 9.50 1.90 2.09
C ASN A 114 8.89 0.71 1.33
N ILE A 115 9.72 -0.11 0.70
CA ILE A 115 9.28 -1.30 -0.03
C ILE A 115 9.07 -2.44 0.96
N VAL A 116 7.92 -3.09 0.89
CA VAL A 116 7.56 -4.30 1.62
C VAL A 116 7.20 -5.38 0.62
N VAL A 117 7.68 -6.59 0.79
CA VAL A 117 7.51 -7.69 -0.17
C VAL A 117 6.94 -8.94 0.50
N PRO A 118 6.18 -9.80 -0.24
CA PRO A 118 5.55 -10.98 0.34
C PRO A 118 6.49 -12.17 0.58
N ASN A 119 7.67 -12.21 -0.08
CA ASN A 119 8.56 -13.36 0.00
C ASN A 119 10.03 -13.02 -0.27
N ALA A 120 10.92 -13.97 0.02
CA ALA A 120 12.36 -13.80 -0.14
C ALA A 120 12.78 -13.60 -1.60
N MET A 121 12.13 -14.23 -2.57
CA MET A 121 12.46 -14.07 -3.98
C MET A 121 12.27 -12.61 -4.44
N LEU A 122 11.14 -12.01 -4.10
CA LEU A 122 10.91 -10.58 -4.40
C LEU A 122 11.82 -9.68 -3.59
N TYR A 123 12.19 -10.06 -2.36
CA TYR A 123 13.15 -9.32 -1.57
C TYR A 123 14.48 -9.17 -2.30
N ASP A 124 15.03 -10.27 -2.79
CA ASP A 124 16.31 -10.29 -3.51
C ASP A 124 16.22 -9.49 -4.83
N ILE A 125 15.13 -9.65 -5.58
CA ILE A 125 14.91 -8.90 -6.84
C ILE A 125 14.85 -7.39 -6.58
N TYR A 126 14.09 -6.94 -5.60
CA TYR A 126 13.97 -5.52 -5.27
C TYR A 126 15.28 -4.94 -4.71
N GLU A 127 16.02 -5.71 -3.90
CA GLU A 127 17.33 -5.29 -3.39
C GLU A 127 18.35 -5.09 -4.50
N ILE A 128 18.36 -5.98 -5.49
CA ILE A 128 19.27 -5.89 -6.65
C ILE A 128 18.87 -4.77 -7.60
N CYS A 129 17.59 -4.65 -7.92
CA CYS A 129 17.13 -3.71 -8.97
C CYS A 129 16.99 -2.27 -8.48
N TRP A 130 16.65 -2.06 -7.20
CA TRP A 130 16.24 -0.74 -6.70
C TRP A 130 16.87 -0.40 -5.37
N LYS A 131 16.30 -0.95 -4.30
CA LYS A 131 16.79 -0.79 -2.92
C LYS A 131 16.31 -1.93 -2.04
N LYS A 132 17.03 -2.11 -0.96
CA LYS A 132 16.71 -3.11 0.06
C LYS A 132 15.29 -2.91 0.62
N PRO A 133 14.39 -3.90 0.46
CA PRO A 133 13.08 -3.86 1.09
C PRO A 133 13.17 -3.73 2.62
N LYS A 134 12.19 -3.09 3.20
CA LYS A 134 12.12 -2.89 4.65
C LYS A 134 11.93 -4.20 5.39
N THR A 135 11.10 -5.09 4.84
CA THR A 135 10.77 -6.39 5.44
C THR A 135 10.08 -7.31 4.43
N ILE A 136 10.00 -8.59 4.79
CA ILE A 136 9.12 -9.58 4.17
C ILE A 136 7.84 -9.65 5.00
N MET A 137 6.68 -9.54 4.33
CA MET A 137 5.37 -9.61 4.94
C MET A 137 4.50 -10.55 4.10
N GLU A 138 4.47 -11.84 4.47
CA GLU A 138 3.78 -12.89 3.72
C GLU A 138 2.27 -12.66 3.62
N ASN A 139 1.69 -12.10 4.68
CA ASN A 139 0.27 -11.76 4.76
C ASN A 139 0.11 -10.33 5.27
N LEU A 140 -0.91 -9.64 4.79
CA LEU A 140 -1.29 -8.32 5.29
C LEU A 140 -2.04 -8.44 6.64
N SER A 141 -1.44 -9.13 7.60
CA SER A 141 -2.05 -9.33 8.91
C SER A 141 -1.86 -8.12 9.82
N TYR A 142 -2.78 -7.95 10.77
CA TYR A 142 -2.66 -6.93 11.81
C TYR A 142 -1.31 -7.01 12.55
N GLU A 143 -0.87 -8.21 12.92
CA GLU A 143 0.37 -8.38 13.70
C GLU A 143 1.62 -7.95 12.92
N GLN A 144 1.60 -8.05 11.61
CA GLN A 144 2.70 -7.61 10.77
C GLN A 144 2.63 -6.09 10.50
N ILE A 145 1.47 -5.55 10.16
CA ILE A 145 1.28 -4.11 9.90
C ILE A 145 1.56 -3.30 11.18
N LYS A 146 1.11 -3.78 12.33
CA LYS A 146 1.31 -3.16 13.64
C LYS A 146 2.77 -2.84 13.98
N GLN A 147 3.72 -3.59 13.45
CA GLN A 147 5.15 -3.34 13.68
C GLN A 147 5.64 -2.01 13.06
N PHE A 148 4.85 -1.42 12.16
CA PHE A 148 5.17 -0.18 11.44
C PHE A 148 4.29 0.99 11.86
N ILE A 149 3.25 0.74 12.62
CA ILE A 149 2.33 1.72 13.20
C ILE A 149 2.86 2.16 14.58
#